data_e7cae19d300ae66337099787772db4f6
#
_entry.id   e7cae19d300ae66337099787772db4f6
#
_cell.length_a   1.000
_cell.length_b   1.000
_cell.length_c   1.000
_cell.angle_alpha   90.00
_cell.angle_beta   90.00
_cell.angle_gamma   90.00
#
_symmetry.space_group_name_H-M   'P 1'
#
loop_
_entity.id
_entity.type
_entity.pdbx_description
1 polymer ?
#
loop_
_entity_poly.entity_id
_entity_poly.type
_entity_poly.pdbx_seq_one_letter_code
_entity_poly.pdbx_strand_id
1 'polypeptide(L)'
;MYQVASSKAEEFIHDGEIVETLAYARENRANRPLIEAILQKAAEGKGVTHREAAVLLECELEDLNQRMFTLAKQIKEKIYGNRIVMFAPLYLSNYCINGCVYCPYHQKNKTIPRRKLTQEEIRREVIALQDMGHKRLALEAGEDPRNNPIEYILESIKTIYSVHHKNGAIRRVNVNIAATTVENYPVSYTHLRAHET
;
A
#
# COMPACT_ATOMS: atom_id res chain seq x y z
N MET A 1 8.91 -22.60 -4.16
CA MET A 1 9.08 -21.77 -2.95
C MET A 1 9.33 -20.34 -3.41
N TYR A 2 8.55 -19.37 -2.95
CA TYR A 2 8.72 -17.96 -3.35
C TYR A 2 10.06 -17.40 -2.91
N GLN A 3 10.79 -16.79 -3.83
CA GLN A 3 12.07 -16.13 -3.54
C GLN A 3 11.85 -14.62 -3.44
N VAL A 4 11.26 -14.18 -2.34
CA VAL A 4 10.89 -12.77 -2.11
C VAL A 4 12.08 -11.78 -2.19
N ALA A 5 13.30 -12.26 -2.14
CA ALA A 5 14.50 -11.44 -2.29
C ALA A 5 15.03 -11.37 -3.74
N SER A 6 14.41 -12.09 -4.67
CA SER A 6 14.79 -12.06 -6.08
C SER A 6 14.32 -10.77 -6.76
N SER A 7 15.09 -10.29 -7.72
CA SER A 7 14.70 -9.22 -8.65
C SER A 7 13.99 -9.74 -9.90
N LYS A 8 13.84 -11.06 -10.05
CA LYS A 8 13.19 -11.68 -11.19
C LYS A 8 11.73 -12.00 -10.85
N ALA A 9 10.79 -11.42 -11.59
CA ALA A 9 9.36 -11.59 -11.33
C ALA A 9 8.92 -13.05 -11.33
N GLU A 10 9.43 -13.86 -12.25
CA GLU A 10 9.13 -15.28 -12.38
C GLU A 10 9.57 -16.15 -11.18
N GLU A 11 10.42 -15.64 -10.30
CA GLU A 11 10.88 -16.35 -9.10
C GLU A 11 9.99 -16.07 -7.88
N PHE A 12 9.13 -15.04 -7.90
CA PHE A 12 8.20 -14.72 -6.82
C PHE A 12 6.75 -14.49 -7.27
N ILE A 13 6.49 -14.41 -8.58
CA ILE A 13 5.13 -14.38 -9.15
C ILE A 13 4.91 -15.70 -9.90
N HIS A 14 3.99 -16.52 -9.40
CA HIS A 14 3.64 -17.79 -10.01
C HIS A 14 2.26 -17.66 -10.66
N ASP A 15 2.24 -17.29 -11.94
CA ASP A 15 1.00 -17.08 -12.70
C ASP A 15 0.10 -18.32 -12.72
N GLY A 16 0.67 -19.51 -12.89
CA GLY A 16 -0.06 -20.77 -12.83
C GLY A 16 -0.81 -20.97 -11.50
N GLU A 17 -0.16 -20.69 -10.36
CA GLU A 17 -0.79 -20.77 -9.04
C GLU A 17 -1.93 -19.74 -8.89
N ILE A 18 -1.78 -18.56 -9.45
CA ILE A 18 -2.81 -17.51 -9.43
C ILE A 18 -4.03 -18.01 -10.24
N VAL A 19 -3.82 -18.50 -11.46
CA VAL A 19 -4.89 -19.01 -12.32
C VAL A 19 -5.62 -20.21 -11.68
N GLU A 20 -4.89 -21.16 -11.13
CA GLU A 20 -5.45 -22.32 -10.42
C GLU A 20 -6.24 -21.89 -9.17
N THR A 21 -5.74 -20.91 -8.42
CA THR A 21 -6.42 -20.37 -7.24
C THR A 21 -7.75 -19.71 -7.62
N LEU A 22 -7.78 -18.93 -8.69
CA LEU A 22 -9.01 -18.30 -9.18
C LEU A 22 -10.01 -19.33 -9.70
N ALA A 23 -9.55 -20.37 -10.40
CA ALA A 23 -10.40 -21.47 -10.86
C ALA A 23 -11.03 -22.21 -9.66
N TYR A 24 -10.20 -22.58 -8.68
CA TYR A 24 -10.65 -23.23 -7.45
C TYR A 24 -11.68 -22.37 -6.69
N ALA A 25 -11.46 -21.07 -6.61
CA ALA A 25 -12.38 -20.15 -5.93
C ALA A 25 -13.76 -20.13 -6.62
N ARG A 26 -13.80 -20.07 -7.96
CA ARG A 26 -15.04 -20.12 -8.75
C ARG A 26 -15.80 -21.43 -8.58
N GLU A 27 -15.11 -22.56 -8.53
CA GLU A 27 -15.71 -23.86 -8.28
C GLU A 27 -16.32 -23.96 -6.88
N ASN A 28 -15.76 -23.23 -5.91
CA ASN A 28 -16.16 -23.27 -4.50
C ASN A 28 -17.01 -22.07 -4.06
N ARG A 29 -17.44 -21.20 -4.97
CA ARG A 29 -18.19 -19.96 -4.66
C ARG A 29 -19.50 -20.17 -3.86
N ALA A 30 -20.11 -21.35 -3.98
CA ALA A 30 -21.30 -21.75 -3.23
C ALA A 30 -21.04 -22.91 -2.25
N ASN A 31 -19.78 -23.26 -1.98
CA ASN A 31 -19.38 -24.32 -1.06
C ASN A 31 -19.52 -23.84 0.39
N ARG A 32 -20.74 -23.91 0.92
CA ARG A 32 -21.07 -23.44 2.26
C ARG A 32 -20.16 -24.01 3.36
N PRO A 33 -19.93 -25.33 3.48
CA PRO A 33 -19.08 -25.88 4.52
C PRO A 33 -17.66 -25.33 4.49
N LEU A 34 -17.09 -25.17 3.31
CA LEU A 34 -15.74 -24.59 3.15
C LEU A 34 -15.70 -23.13 3.58
N ILE A 35 -16.66 -22.31 3.12
CA ILE A 35 -16.71 -20.89 3.43
C ILE A 35 -16.92 -20.68 4.94
N GLU A 36 -17.79 -21.46 5.58
CA GLU A 36 -18.00 -21.40 7.04
C GLU A 36 -16.73 -21.77 7.82
N ALA A 37 -15.99 -22.78 7.38
CA ALA A 37 -14.71 -23.16 7.99
C ALA A 37 -13.66 -22.02 7.88
N ILE A 38 -13.59 -21.36 6.73
CA ILE A 38 -12.69 -20.21 6.52
C ILE A 38 -13.10 -19.05 7.43
N LEU A 39 -14.38 -18.72 7.53
CA LEU A 39 -14.88 -17.68 8.42
C LEU A 39 -14.61 -17.99 9.91
N GLN A 40 -14.75 -19.26 10.31
CA GLN A 40 -14.42 -19.70 11.67
C GLN A 40 -12.93 -19.49 11.98
N LYS A 41 -12.05 -19.91 11.07
CA LYS A 41 -10.60 -19.68 11.17
C LYS A 41 -10.25 -18.20 11.29
N ALA A 42 -10.90 -17.35 10.49
CA ALA A 42 -10.72 -15.91 10.55
C ALA A 42 -11.18 -15.32 11.89
N ALA A 43 -12.29 -15.80 12.46
CA ALA A 43 -12.80 -15.37 13.77
C ALA A 43 -11.83 -15.65 14.91
N GLU A 44 -11.05 -16.72 14.82
CA GLU A 44 -10.01 -17.08 15.79
C GLU A 44 -8.78 -16.13 15.73
N GLY A 45 -8.75 -15.20 14.77
CA GLY A 45 -7.62 -14.30 14.51
C GLY A 45 -6.45 -14.95 13.78
N LYS A 46 -6.65 -16.15 13.26
CA LYS A 46 -5.72 -16.82 12.35
C LYS A 46 -5.89 -16.23 10.95
N GLY A 47 -4.83 -15.85 10.30
CA GLY A 47 -4.88 -15.32 8.94
C GLY A 47 -5.49 -16.32 7.95
N VAL A 48 -6.04 -15.81 6.85
CA VAL A 48 -6.48 -16.65 5.72
C VAL A 48 -5.36 -16.74 4.67
N THR A 49 -5.26 -17.88 3.99
CA THR A 49 -4.34 -18.07 2.86
C THR A 49 -4.88 -17.31 1.63
N HIS A 50 -4.04 -17.11 0.61
CA HIS A 50 -4.49 -16.49 -0.65
C HIS A 50 -5.62 -17.30 -1.32
N ARG A 51 -5.58 -18.63 -1.24
CA ARG A 51 -6.63 -19.51 -1.78
C ARG A 51 -7.94 -19.39 -1.01
N GLU A 52 -7.88 -19.32 0.32
CA GLU A 52 -9.05 -19.06 1.17
C GLU A 52 -9.63 -17.66 0.93
N ALA A 53 -8.77 -16.65 0.79
CA ALA A 53 -9.20 -15.30 0.46
C ALA A 53 -9.91 -15.24 -0.91
N ALA A 54 -9.40 -15.93 -1.91
CA ALA A 54 -10.04 -16.02 -3.22
C ALA A 54 -11.44 -16.64 -3.13
N VAL A 55 -11.64 -17.71 -2.34
CA VAL A 55 -12.95 -18.31 -2.11
C VAL A 55 -13.93 -17.33 -1.44
N LEU A 56 -13.46 -16.54 -0.46
CA LEU A 56 -14.29 -15.52 0.18
C LEU A 56 -14.69 -14.40 -0.81
N LEU A 57 -13.77 -13.98 -1.70
CA LEU A 57 -14.05 -12.97 -2.72
C LEU A 57 -15.05 -13.42 -3.78
N GLU A 58 -15.05 -14.72 -4.14
CA GLU A 58 -15.98 -15.29 -5.11
C GLU A 58 -17.30 -15.78 -4.46
N CYS A 59 -17.49 -15.63 -3.14
CA CYS A 59 -18.66 -16.15 -2.44
C CYS A 59 -19.97 -15.58 -2.98
N GLU A 60 -20.88 -16.42 -3.42
CA GLU A 60 -22.22 -16.06 -3.92
C GLU A 60 -23.33 -16.21 -2.86
N LEU A 61 -23.02 -16.69 -1.66
CA LEU A 61 -24.01 -16.91 -0.59
C LEU A 61 -24.17 -15.63 0.22
N GLU A 62 -25.29 -14.94 0.01
CA GLU A 62 -25.54 -13.62 0.60
C GLU A 62 -25.48 -13.62 2.14
N ASP A 63 -26.04 -14.63 2.78
CA ASP A 63 -25.99 -14.75 4.25
C ASP A 63 -24.57 -14.92 4.78
N LEU A 64 -23.70 -15.61 4.06
CA LEU A 64 -22.27 -15.73 4.42
C LEU A 64 -21.49 -14.44 4.12
N ASN A 65 -21.85 -13.72 3.06
CA ASN A 65 -21.29 -12.39 2.81
C ASN A 65 -21.61 -11.41 3.96
N GLN A 66 -22.86 -11.38 4.42
CA GLN A 66 -23.26 -10.56 5.57
C GLN A 66 -22.52 -10.99 6.86
N ARG A 67 -22.36 -12.30 7.06
CA ARG A 67 -21.56 -12.81 8.18
C ARG A 67 -20.10 -12.42 8.07
N MET A 68 -19.50 -12.44 6.87
CA MET A 68 -18.13 -11.98 6.60
C MET A 68 -17.96 -10.50 6.95
N PHE A 69 -18.88 -9.62 6.53
CA PHE A 69 -18.82 -8.20 6.87
C PHE A 69 -18.94 -7.95 8.37
N THR A 70 -19.84 -8.67 9.03
CA THR A 70 -19.99 -8.61 10.49
C THR A 70 -18.71 -9.04 11.21
N LEU A 71 -18.09 -10.14 10.76
CA LEU A 71 -16.83 -10.63 11.31
C LEU A 71 -15.68 -9.66 11.08
N ALA A 72 -15.57 -9.08 9.88
CA ALA A 72 -14.56 -8.07 9.58
C ALA A 72 -14.66 -6.86 10.51
N LYS A 73 -15.89 -6.39 10.78
CA LYS A 73 -16.14 -5.34 11.77
C LYS A 73 -15.67 -5.74 13.16
N GLN A 74 -16.00 -6.94 13.63
CA GLN A 74 -15.60 -7.44 14.97
C GLN A 74 -14.07 -7.55 15.08
N ILE A 75 -13.38 -8.04 14.05
CA ILE A 75 -11.92 -8.13 14.02
C ILE A 75 -11.31 -6.72 14.08
N LYS A 76 -11.84 -5.77 13.29
CA LYS A 76 -11.41 -4.37 13.33
C LYS A 76 -11.59 -3.78 14.73
N GLU A 77 -12.74 -3.97 15.36
CA GLU A 77 -13.05 -3.47 16.69
C GLU A 77 -12.13 -4.09 17.76
N LYS A 78 -11.84 -5.38 17.66
CA LYS A 78 -10.92 -6.09 18.57
C LYS A 78 -9.50 -5.55 18.47
N ILE A 79 -9.00 -5.23 17.27
CA ILE A 79 -7.62 -4.80 17.04
C ILE A 79 -7.46 -3.29 17.26
N TYR A 80 -8.37 -2.49 16.75
CA TYR A 80 -8.25 -1.03 16.71
C TYR A 80 -9.21 -0.31 17.67
N GLY A 81 -10.27 -0.97 18.12
CA GLY A 81 -11.34 -0.31 18.88
C GLY A 81 -11.94 0.85 18.07
N ASN A 82 -12.14 1.99 18.73
CA ASN A 82 -12.65 3.21 18.10
C ASN A 82 -11.57 4.11 17.49
N ARG A 83 -10.33 3.63 17.41
CA ARG A 83 -9.24 4.42 16.84
C ARG A 83 -9.40 4.58 15.34
N ILE A 84 -9.19 5.81 14.88
CA ILE A 84 -9.09 6.18 13.47
C ILE A 84 -7.64 6.48 13.15
N VAL A 85 -7.16 5.91 12.05
CA VAL A 85 -5.81 6.21 11.54
C VAL A 85 -5.90 7.48 10.69
N MET A 86 -5.26 8.55 11.15
CA MET A 86 -5.13 9.79 10.39
C MET A 86 -3.75 9.88 9.76
N PHE A 87 -3.71 10.33 8.53
CA PHE A 87 -2.48 10.62 7.79
C PHE A 87 -2.69 11.85 6.91
N ALA A 88 -1.60 12.47 6.48
CA ALA A 88 -1.62 13.52 5.47
C ALA A 88 -0.90 13.04 4.21
N PRO A 89 -1.42 13.31 3.01
CA PRO A 89 -0.66 13.10 1.78
C PRO A 89 0.46 14.15 1.67
N LEU A 90 1.61 13.72 1.17
CA LEU A 90 2.71 14.59 0.78
C LEU A 90 3.08 14.32 -0.68
N TYR A 91 2.70 15.23 -1.55
CA TYR A 91 2.94 15.13 -2.99
C TYR A 91 4.37 15.58 -3.32
N LEU A 92 5.26 14.62 -3.56
CA LEU A 92 6.67 14.89 -3.86
C LEU A 92 6.86 15.45 -5.27
N SER A 93 6.08 14.93 -6.24
CA SER A 93 6.23 15.29 -7.64
C SER A 93 4.99 14.90 -8.47
N ASN A 94 4.63 15.75 -9.41
CA ASN A 94 3.59 15.48 -10.40
C ASN A 94 4.14 15.16 -11.80
N TYR A 95 5.45 14.92 -11.93
CA TYR A 95 6.02 14.38 -13.15
C TYR A 95 5.56 12.93 -13.35
N CYS A 96 5.01 12.62 -14.52
CA CYS A 96 4.54 11.28 -14.85
C CYS A 96 4.61 11.05 -16.35
N ILE A 97 5.07 9.85 -16.76
CA ILE A 97 5.18 9.42 -18.15
C ILE A 97 3.94 8.68 -18.66
N ASN A 98 3.01 8.32 -17.75
CA ASN A 98 1.83 7.53 -18.06
C ASN A 98 0.70 8.36 -18.68
N GLY A 99 -0.24 7.67 -19.30
CA GLY A 99 -1.39 8.26 -19.98
C GLY A 99 -2.75 7.95 -19.33
N CYS A 100 -2.81 7.72 -18.01
CA CYS A 100 -4.03 7.36 -17.29
C CYS A 100 -5.13 8.40 -17.52
N VAL A 101 -6.26 7.98 -18.03
CA VAL A 101 -7.33 8.89 -18.51
C VAL A 101 -7.98 9.74 -17.40
N TYR A 102 -7.98 9.27 -16.16
CA TYR A 102 -8.58 9.97 -15.01
C TYR A 102 -7.58 10.81 -14.19
N CYS A 103 -6.28 10.55 -14.35
CA CYS A 103 -5.26 11.16 -13.48
C CYS A 103 -4.79 12.51 -14.04
N PRO A 104 -4.81 13.60 -13.25
CA PRO A 104 -4.34 14.89 -13.73
C PRO A 104 -2.85 14.93 -14.04
N TYR A 105 -2.05 13.97 -13.52
CA TYR A 105 -0.61 13.90 -13.75
C TYR A 105 -0.25 13.24 -15.10
N HIS A 106 -1.20 12.72 -15.86
CA HIS A 106 -0.91 12.06 -17.13
C HIS A 106 -0.11 12.98 -18.08
N GLN A 107 0.83 12.39 -18.83
CA GLN A 107 1.82 13.14 -19.61
C GLN A 107 1.23 14.12 -20.63
N LYS A 108 0.02 13.84 -21.15
CA LYS A 108 -0.65 14.68 -22.13
C LYS A 108 -1.31 15.92 -21.53
N ASN A 109 -1.47 16.00 -20.20
CA ASN A 109 -2.01 17.17 -19.54
C ASN A 109 -0.99 18.30 -19.56
N LYS A 110 -1.29 19.36 -20.30
CA LYS A 110 -0.46 20.57 -20.41
C LYS A 110 -1.00 21.75 -19.59
N THR A 111 -2.11 21.56 -18.86
CA THR A 111 -2.77 22.62 -18.12
C THR A 111 -2.18 22.82 -16.71
N ILE A 112 -1.52 21.79 -16.16
CA ILE A 112 -0.88 21.88 -14.85
C ILE A 112 0.64 22.04 -14.98
N PRO A 113 1.26 22.95 -14.20
CA PRO A 113 2.71 23.04 -14.15
C PRO A 113 3.31 21.78 -13.55
N ARG A 114 4.39 21.30 -14.13
CA ARG A 114 5.16 20.19 -13.56
C ARG A 114 6.06 20.70 -12.45
N ARG A 115 6.03 20.03 -11.31
CA ARG A 115 6.79 20.36 -10.12
C ARG A 115 7.30 19.12 -9.42
N LYS A 116 8.49 19.25 -8.87
CA LYS A 116 9.14 18.29 -7.97
C LYS A 116 9.67 19.08 -6.78
N LEU A 117 9.40 18.61 -5.57
CA LEU A 117 9.86 19.28 -4.36
C LEU A 117 11.37 19.07 -4.18
N THR A 118 12.06 20.10 -3.77
CA THR A 118 13.42 20.01 -3.25
C THR A 118 13.40 19.45 -1.83
N GLN A 119 14.54 18.98 -1.32
CA GLN A 119 14.64 18.45 0.04
C GLN A 119 14.31 19.54 1.09
N GLU A 120 14.63 20.80 0.80
CA GLU A 120 14.29 21.93 1.66
C GLU A 120 12.79 22.24 1.67
N GLU A 121 12.12 22.12 0.52
CA GLU A 121 10.67 22.25 0.45
C GLU A 121 9.99 21.12 1.23
N ILE A 122 10.49 19.87 1.11
CA ILE A 122 10.00 18.73 1.88
C ILE A 122 10.12 18.99 3.39
N ARG A 123 11.25 19.55 3.86
CA ARG A 123 11.41 19.92 5.29
C ARG A 123 10.33 20.91 5.74
N ARG A 124 10.09 21.95 4.96
CA ARG A 124 9.07 22.97 5.29
C ARG A 124 7.67 22.38 5.34
N GLU A 125 7.31 21.53 4.37
CA GLU A 125 6.01 20.84 4.35
C GLU A 125 5.87 19.93 5.57
N VAL A 126 6.90 19.18 5.92
CA VAL A 126 6.88 18.27 7.08
C VAL A 126 6.72 19.06 8.39
N ILE A 127 7.36 20.21 8.55
CA ILE A 127 7.19 21.09 9.71
C ILE A 127 5.74 21.56 9.80
N ALA A 128 5.16 22.03 8.70
CA ALA A 128 3.77 22.46 8.66
C ALA A 128 2.81 21.32 9.03
N LEU A 129 3.03 20.11 8.51
CA LEU A 129 2.22 18.96 8.82
C LEU A 129 2.37 18.51 10.29
N GLN A 130 3.56 18.62 10.88
CA GLN A 130 3.77 18.36 12.31
C GLN A 130 3.06 19.40 13.20
N ASP A 131 3.04 20.67 12.80
CA ASP A 131 2.28 21.73 13.49
C ASP A 131 0.77 21.47 13.44
N MET A 132 0.26 20.88 12.37
CA MET A 132 -1.12 20.40 12.25
C MET A 132 -1.40 19.13 13.05
N GLY A 133 -0.40 18.54 13.71
CA GLY A 133 -0.54 17.33 14.53
C GLY A 133 -0.38 15.99 13.80
N HIS A 134 -0.05 15.99 12.51
CA HIS A 134 0.15 14.76 11.76
C HIS A 134 1.39 14.00 12.20
N LYS A 135 1.24 12.67 12.35
CA LYS A 135 2.30 11.71 12.72
C LYS A 135 2.56 10.67 11.63
N ARG A 136 1.72 10.65 10.60
CA ARG A 136 1.77 9.70 9.48
C ARG A 136 1.61 10.46 8.18
N LEU A 137 2.42 10.08 7.20
CA LEU A 137 2.35 10.62 5.85
C LEU A 137 2.10 9.49 4.85
N ALA A 138 1.43 9.84 3.73
CA ALA A 138 1.43 9.05 2.52
C ALA A 138 2.18 9.84 1.45
N LEU A 139 3.26 9.27 0.91
CA LEU A 139 4.05 9.90 -0.15
C LEU A 139 3.40 9.62 -1.49
N GLU A 140 3.22 10.66 -2.27
CA GLU A 140 2.62 10.59 -3.59
C GLU A 140 3.61 11.09 -4.64
N ALA A 141 3.82 10.32 -5.69
CA ALA A 141 4.62 10.73 -6.85
C ALA A 141 4.14 10.02 -8.12
N GLY A 142 4.20 10.71 -9.25
CA GLY A 142 3.97 10.09 -10.55
C GLY A 142 5.15 9.19 -10.96
N GLU A 143 4.90 8.30 -11.91
CA GLU A 143 5.93 7.45 -12.50
C GLU A 143 6.75 8.23 -13.51
N ASP A 144 8.00 8.52 -13.16
CA ASP A 144 8.97 9.16 -14.05
C ASP A 144 10.38 8.81 -13.58
N PRO A 145 11.03 7.80 -14.17
CA PRO A 145 12.38 7.36 -13.75
C PRO A 145 13.45 8.44 -13.82
N ARG A 146 13.25 9.45 -14.67
CA ARG A 146 14.20 10.58 -14.82
C ARG A 146 14.00 11.63 -13.73
N ASN A 147 12.75 12.01 -13.47
CA ASN A 147 12.45 13.07 -12.52
C ASN A 147 12.25 12.55 -11.09
N ASN A 148 11.74 11.33 -10.95
CA ASN A 148 11.44 10.67 -9.68
C ASN A 148 12.20 9.34 -9.53
N PRO A 149 13.56 9.32 -9.67
CA PRO A 149 14.32 8.11 -9.49
C PRO A 149 14.18 7.60 -8.05
N ILE A 150 14.45 6.32 -7.83
CA ILE A 150 14.29 5.71 -6.51
C ILE A 150 15.13 6.39 -5.42
N GLU A 151 16.31 6.87 -5.78
CA GLU A 151 17.22 7.59 -4.89
C GLU A 151 16.57 8.88 -4.34
N TYR A 152 15.82 9.60 -5.17
CA TYR A 152 15.09 10.78 -4.73
C TYR A 152 13.99 10.43 -3.71
N ILE A 153 13.27 9.34 -3.95
CA ILE A 153 12.24 8.86 -3.01
C ILE A 153 12.87 8.47 -1.67
N LEU A 154 13.97 7.72 -1.70
CA LEU A 154 14.70 7.31 -0.49
C LEU A 154 15.27 8.50 0.27
N GLU A 155 15.85 9.47 -0.43
CA GLU A 155 16.34 10.70 0.18
C GLU A 155 15.21 11.51 0.80
N SER A 156 14.07 11.60 0.12
CA SER A 156 12.87 12.27 0.65
C SER A 156 12.38 11.62 1.95
N ILE A 157 12.38 10.28 2.03
CA ILE A 157 12.01 9.55 3.25
C ILE A 157 13.00 9.84 4.38
N LYS A 158 14.31 9.83 4.11
CA LYS A 158 15.34 10.20 5.09
C LYS A 158 15.14 11.64 5.60
N THR A 159 14.87 12.56 4.69
CA THR A 159 14.59 13.96 5.04
C THR A 159 13.37 14.06 5.94
N ILE A 160 12.26 13.39 5.62
CA ILE A 160 11.03 13.38 6.42
C ILE A 160 11.30 12.91 7.85
N TYR A 161 11.98 11.78 8.02
CA TYR A 161 12.29 11.23 9.34
C TYR A 161 13.31 12.07 10.12
N SER A 162 14.17 12.84 9.44
CA SER A 162 15.14 13.71 10.10
C SER A 162 14.54 14.98 10.69
N VAL A 163 13.29 15.32 10.31
CA VAL A 163 12.64 16.55 10.79
C VAL A 163 12.00 16.31 12.15
N HIS A 164 12.54 16.98 13.16
CA HIS A 164 11.96 17.08 14.49
C HIS A 164 11.59 18.53 14.77
N HIS A 165 10.32 18.84 14.91
CA HIS A 165 9.85 20.20 15.15
C HIS A 165 9.01 20.24 16.44
N LYS A 166 9.42 21.06 17.42
CA LYS A 166 8.83 21.09 18.77
C LYS A 166 8.85 19.66 19.37
N ASN A 167 7.68 19.15 19.76
CA ASN A 167 7.49 17.77 20.23
C ASN A 167 7.01 16.85 19.10
N GLY A 168 7.11 17.29 17.83
CA GLY A 168 6.65 16.56 16.65
C GLY A 168 7.73 15.70 16.04
N ALA A 169 7.30 14.54 15.54
CA ALA A 169 8.08 13.68 14.64
C ALA A 169 7.12 12.86 13.78
N ILE A 170 7.46 12.65 12.53
CA ILE A 170 6.74 11.68 11.70
C ILE A 170 7.17 10.28 12.13
N ARG A 171 6.17 9.45 12.48
CA ARG A 171 6.38 8.08 12.99
C ARG A 171 6.18 7.02 11.94
N ARG A 172 5.48 7.34 10.84
CA ARG A 172 5.22 6.42 9.76
C ARG A 172 5.09 7.16 8.43
N VAL A 173 5.75 6.64 7.42
CA VAL A 173 5.62 7.05 6.03
C VAL A 173 5.07 5.85 5.24
N ASN A 174 3.89 6.00 4.66
CA ASN A 174 3.38 5.06 3.67
C ASN A 174 3.89 5.51 2.30
N VAL A 175 4.55 4.62 1.60
CA VAL A 175 5.06 4.90 0.25
C VAL A 175 3.98 4.54 -0.76
N ASN A 176 3.30 5.56 -1.26
CA ASN A 176 2.22 5.44 -2.25
C ASN A 176 2.64 6.11 -3.56
N ILE A 177 3.87 5.81 -3.98
CA ILE A 177 4.40 6.25 -5.27
C ILE A 177 3.83 5.38 -6.40
N ALA A 178 3.94 5.87 -7.65
CA ALA A 178 3.61 5.05 -8.81
C ALA A 178 4.52 3.81 -8.91
N ALA A 179 4.11 2.84 -9.74
CA ALA A 179 4.88 1.63 -9.99
C ALA A 179 6.34 1.95 -10.39
N THR A 180 7.24 1.09 -9.99
CA THR A 180 8.66 1.16 -10.31
C THR A 180 9.14 -0.19 -10.85
N THR A 181 10.42 -0.32 -11.16
CA THR A 181 10.96 -1.60 -11.65
C THR A 181 11.06 -2.64 -10.53
N VAL A 182 11.07 -3.91 -10.92
CA VAL A 182 11.20 -5.04 -9.97
C VAL A 182 12.48 -4.90 -9.13
N GLU A 183 13.57 -4.43 -9.74
CA GLU A 183 14.87 -4.22 -9.10
C GLU A 183 14.82 -3.15 -8.00
N ASN A 184 13.93 -2.17 -8.13
CA ASN A 184 13.78 -1.09 -7.15
C ASN A 184 12.99 -1.51 -5.89
N TYR A 185 12.14 -2.54 -5.97
CA TYR A 185 11.34 -2.98 -4.82
C TYR A 185 12.20 -3.53 -3.67
N PRO A 186 13.21 -4.42 -3.89
CA PRO A 186 14.11 -4.86 -2.82
C PRO A 186 14.90 -3.70 -2.21
N VAL A 187 15.36 -2.75 -3.02
CA VAL A 187 16.09 -1.57 -2.54
C VAL A 187 15.22 -0.73 -1.61
N SER A 188 13.99 -0.41 -2.01
CA SER A 188 13.06 0.35 -1.19
C SER A 188 12.71 -0.40 0.10
N TYR A 189 12.44 -1.71 0.04
CA TYR A 189 12.13 -2.54 1.20
C TYR A 189 13.27 -2.57 2.21
N THR A 190 14.50 -2.76 1.76
CA THR A 190 15.68 -2.79 2.64
C THR A 190 15.89 -1.45 3.35
N HIS A 191 15.74 -0.34 2.63
CA HIS A 191 15.92 0.99 3.21
C HIS A 191 14.78 1.40 4.15
N LEU A 192 13.54 0.97 3.89
CA LEU A 192 12.39 1.29 4.73
C LEU A 192 12.44 0.54 6.07
N ARG A 193 12.87 -0.73 6.07
CA ARG A 193 13.01 -1.51 7.32
C ARG A 193 14.04 -0.95 8.29
N ALA A 194 15.08 -0.31 7.79
CA ALA A 194 16.11 0.28 8.65
C ALA A 194 15.60 1.45 9.52
N HIS A 195 14.40 1.94 9.27
CA HIS A 195 13.76 3.04 10.00
C HIS A 195 12.57 2.61 10.86
N GLU A 196 12.24 1.32 10.91
CA GLU A 196 11.13 0.78 11.72
C GLU A 196 11.56 0.25 13.10
N THR A 197 12.84 0.37 13.47
CA THR A 197 13.38 -0.03 14.79
C THR A 197 13.45 1.12 15.77
#